data_3f9e75d66df9357b7cde6d9bdf32fa75
#
_entry.id   3f9e75d66df9357b7cde6d9bdf32fa75
#
_cell.length_a   1.000
_cell.length_b   1.000
_cell.length_c   1.000
_cell.angle_alpha   90.00
_cell.angle_beta   90.00
_cell.angle_gamma   90.00
#
_symmetry.space_group_name_H-M   'P 1'
#
loop_
_entity.id
_entity.type
_entity.pdbx_description
1 polymer ?
#
loop_
_entity_poly.entity_id
_entity_poly.type
_entity_poly.pdbx_seq_one_letter_code
_entity_poly.pdbx_strand_id
1 'polypeptide(L)'
;MPNTSLGFPQPIIGSNNWGLPTNGGWSLLNQFLSGIRAFTGLSVIGNVTVIGSISATNFIGLDGTFLTSAMFDVENGIPQLNGAGLIPASLISNQGIQNVTYSATPIFNATYGGAFNLTLTGNVTSSTFANGLSGPTLVSFRIVQDGTGGRTFVWPSNVRNAGEISPAANARSTQVFMLQTDGSLDSATPMMYS
;
A
#
# COMPACT_ATOMS: atom_id res chain seq x y z
N MET A 1 -11.65 39.22 -44.61
CA MET A 1 -12.04 39.47 -43.21
C MET A 1 -10.81 39.23 -42.31
N PRO A 2 -10.47 40.09 -41.40
CA PRO A 2 -9.40 39.78 -40.46
C PRO A 2 -9.82 38.62 -39.57
N ASN A 3 -8.98 37.57 -39.52
CA ASN A 3 -9.17 36.46 -38.61
C ASN A 3 -8.44 36.70 -37.33
N THR A 4 -9.00 36.28 -36.21
CA THR A 4 -8.30 36.20 -34.96
C THR A 4 -7.25 35.07 -35.00
N SER A 5 -6.32 35.05 -34.10
CA SER A 5 -5.34 33.94 -33.95
C SER A 5 -6.00 32.58 -33.71
N LEU A 6 -7.29 32.57 -33.37
CA LEU A 6 -8.09 31.34 -33.19
C LEU A 6 -8.90 30.98 -34.44
N GLY A 7 -8.73 31.69 -35.56
CA GLY A 7 -9.45 31.43 -36.82
C GLY A 7 -10.90 31.91 -36.84
N PHE A 8 -11.35 32.63 -35.84
CA PHE A 8 -12.70 33.20 -35.83
C PHE A 8 -12.70 34.53 -36.58
N PRO A 9 -13.72 34.77 -37.47
CA PRO A 9 -13.89 36.05 -38.16
C PRO A 9 -14.16 37.15 -37.11
N GLN A 10 -13.41 38.26 -37.21
CA GLN A 10 -13.68 39.43 -36.37
C GLN A 10 -14.92 40.20 -36.88
N PRO A 11 -15.77 40.68 -35.96
CA PRO A 11 -16.88 41.52 -36.32
C PRO A 11 -16.39 42.84 -36.94
N ILE A 12 -17.03 43.29 -37.97
CA ILE A 12 -16.77 44.62 -38.61
C ILE A 12 -17.39 45.65 -37.70
N ILE A 13 -16.60 46.66 -37.32
CA ILE A 13 -17.09 47.78 -36.51
C ILE A 13 -18.24 48.48 -37.25
N GLY A 14 -19.38 48.61 -36.57
CA GLY A 14 -20.58 49.27 -37.12
C GLY A 14 -21.53 48.37 -37.91
N SER A 15 -21.27 47.05 -38.05
CA SER A 15 -22.23 46.12 -38.60
C SER A 15 -23.21 45.62 -37.55
N ASN A 16 -24.51 45.74 -37.83
CA ASN A 16 -25.55 45.15 -36.94
C ASN A 16 -25.64 43.62 -37.02
N ASN A 17 -24.76 42.97 -37.79
CA ASN A 17 -24.72 41.51 -37.99
C ASN A 17 -23.63 40.83 -37.15
N TRP A 18 -23.58 41.14 -35.89
CA TRP A 18 -22.72 40.41 -34.94
C TRP A 18 -23.10 38.92 -34.83
N GLY A 19 -24.28 38.59 -35.28
CA GLY A 19 -24.89 37.31 -34.96
C GLY A 19 -24.45 36.12 -35.81
N LEU A 20 -24.33 36.27 -37.13
CA LEU A 20 -24.29 35.07 -38.01
C LEU A 20 -22.90 34.48 -38.26
N PRO A 21 -21.81 35.25 -38.47
CA PRO A 21 -20.49 34.63 -38.63
C PRO A 21 -19.82 34.27 -37.32
N THR A 22 -20.20 34.96 -36.23
CA THR A 22 -19.56 34.78 -34.88
C THR A 22 -20.28 33.77 -34.00
N ASN A 23 -21.61 33.62 -34.18
CA ASN A 23 -22.41 32.71 -33.36
C ASN A 23 -21.93 31.25 -33.46
N GLY A 24 -21.49 30.81 -34.62
CA GLY A 24 -20.93 29.46 -34.79
C GLY A 24 -19.62 29.29 -33.99
N GLY A 25 -18.72 30.30 -34.05
CA GLY A 25 -17.45 30.26 -33.32
C GLY A 25 -17.62 30.36 -31.82
N TRP A 26 -18.48 31.27 -31.38
CA TRP A 26 -18.77 31.41 -29.93
C TRP A 26 -19.55 30.22 -29.40
N SER A 27 -20.46 29.63 -30.21
CA SER A 27 -21.15 28.42 -29.82
C SER A 27 -20.19 27.24 -29.65
N LEU A 28 -19.22 27.08 -30.55
CA LEU A 28 -18.17 26.07 -30.40
C LEU A 28 -17.32 26.30 -29.18
N LEU A 29 -16.85 27.54 -28.96
CA LEU A 29 -16.05 27.90 -27.76
C LEU A 29 -16.86 27.64 -26.50
N ASN A 30 -18.13 28.02 -26.47
CA ASN A 30 -18.99 27.79 -25.32
C ASN A 30 -19.23 26.29 -25.06
N GLN A 31 -19.34 25.47 -26.13
CA GLN A 31 -19.41 24.00 -25.99
C GLN A 31 -18.14 23.40 -25.44
N PHE A 32 -16.98 23.92 -25.79
CA PHE A 32 -15.71 23.50 -25.19
C PHE A 32 -15.62 23.92 -23.72
N LEU A 33 -15.95 25.17 -23.40
CA LEU A 33 -15.91 25.70 -22.05
C LEU A 33 -16.93 25.03 -21.12
N SER A 34 -18.06 24.58 -21.64
CA SER A 34 -19.09 23.86 -20.89
C SER A 34 -18.85 22.34 -20.85
N GLY A 35 -17.74 21.83 -21.42
CA GLY A 35 -17.40 20.43 -21.38
C GLY A 35 -18.23 19.52 -22.30
N ILE A 36 -19.03 20.10 -23.22
CA ILE A 36 -19.91 19.33 -24.12
C ILE A 36 -19.12 18.73 -25.29
N ARG A 37 -17.95 19.31 -25.61
CA ARG A 37 -17.11 18.81 -26.71
C ARG A 37 -15.72 18.43 -26.22
N ALA A 38 -15.19 17.37 -26.80
CA ALA A 38 -13.82 16.95 -26.58
C ALA A 38 -12.84 17.77 -27.44
N PHE A 39 -11.71 18.16 -26.88
CA PHE A 39 -10.57 18.65 -27.65
C PHE A 39 -9.77 17.44 -28.16
N THR A 40 -9.62 17.35 -29.47
CA THR A 40 -8.71 16.38 -30.09
C THR A 40 -7.39 17.10 -30.43
N GLY A 41 -6.28 16.58 -29.92
CA GLY A 41 -4.95 17.14 -30.22
C GLY A 41 -4.66 18.47 -29.53
N LEU A 42 -5.18 18.71 -28.32
CA LEU A 42 -4.82 19.89 -27.53
C LEU A 42 -3.34 19.81 -27.12
N SER A 43 -2.54 20.79 -27.56
CA SER A 43 -1.18 21.01 -27.10
C SER A 43 -1.15 22.26 -26.22
N VAL A 44 -0.71 22.11 -24.97
CA VAL A 44 -0.57 23.21 -24.02
C VAL A 44 0.90 23.37 -23.64
N ILE A 45 1.46 24.55 -23.92
CA ILE A 45 2.79 24.91 -23.47
C ILE A 45 2.61 25.70 -22.16
N GLY A 46 2.88 25.05 -21.03
CA GLY A 46 2.70 25.63 -19.70
C GLY A 46 1.82 24.76 -18.80
N ASN A 47 1.27 25.36 -17.75
CA ASN A 47 0.48 24.64 -16.74
C ASN A 47 -0.98 24.53 -17.15
N VAL A 48 -1.57 23.35 -16.95
CA VAL A 48 -3.02 23.12 -17.01
C VAL A 48 -3.51 22.89 -15.58
N THR A 49 -4.43 23.74 -15.12
CA THR A 49 -5.12 23.52 -13.83
C THR A 49 -6.48 22.88 -14.09
N VAL A 50 -6.73 21.73 -13.53
CA VAL A 50 -8.01 21.03 -13.59
C VAL A 50 -8.63 20.99 -12.21
N ILE A 51 -9.82 21.59 -12.07
CA ILE A 51 -10.62 21.47 -10.86
C ILE A 51 -11.57 20.28 -11.07
N GLY A 52 -11.18 19.10 -10.58
CA GLY A 52 -11.92 17.86 -10.78
C GLY A 52 -11.00 16.71 -11.15
N SER A 53 -11.56 15.74 -11.89
CA SER A 53 -10.84 14.53 -12.28
C SER A 53 -10.33 14.62 -13.72
N ILE A 54 -9.13 14.08 -13.96
CA ILE A 54 -8.60 13.80 -15.30
C ILE A 54 -8.72 12.29 -15.51
N SER A 55 -9.47 11.88 -16.53
CA SER A 55 -9.53 10.49 -16.99
C SER A 55 -8.75 10.36 -18.28
N ALA A 56 -7.74 9.51 -18.33
CA ALA A 56 -6.96 9.26 -19.54
C ALA A 56 -6.61 7.77 -19.62
N THR A 57 -6.66 7.25 -20.86
CA THR A 57 -6.24 5.86 -21.14
C THR A 57 -4.73 5.71 -20.99
N ASN A 58 -3.97 6.75 -21.31
CA ASN A 58 -2.52 6.77 -21.20
C ASN A 58 -2.03 8.16 -20.79
N PHE A 59 -1.09 8.20 -19.84
CA PHE A 59 -0.24 9.36 -19.55
C PHE A 59 1.16 9.04 -20.06
N ILE A 60 1.53 9.57 -21.24
CA ILE A 60 2.82 9.30 -21.87
C ILE A 60 3.76 10.47 -21.56
N GLY A 61 4.99 10.17 -21.18
CA GLY A 61 6.04 11.18 -20.91
C GLY A 61 5.94 11.90 -19.59
N LEU A 62 5.22 11.33 -18.61
CA LEU A 62 5.27 11.83 -17.24
C LEU A 62 6.62 11.48 -16.61
N ASP A 63 7.37 12.49 -16.20
CA ASP A 63 8.66 12.37 -15.51
C ASP A 63 8.53 12.07 -14.00
N GLY A 64 7.33 11.74 -13.53
CA GLY A 64 7.03 11.48 -12.12
C GLY A 64 6.75 12.74 -11.28
N THR A 65 6.98 13.93 -11.83
CA THR A 65 6.68 15.19 -11.11
C THR A 65 5.20 15.53 -11.09
N PHE A 66 4.40 14.84 -11.91
CA PHE A 66 2.95 15.04 -12.01
C PHE A 66 2.20 14.56 -10.75
N LEU A 67 2.71 13.55 -10.06
CA LEU A 67 2.09 13.04 -8.85
C LEU A 67 2.63 13.82 -7.64
N THR A 68 1.77 14.55 -6.95
CA THR A 68 2.15 15.30 -5.76
C THR A 68 2.52 14.36 -4.62
N SER A 69 3.35 14.81 -3.68
CA SER A 69 3.70 14.07 -2.47
C SER A 69 2.47 13.57 -1.67
N ALA A 70 1.31 14.20 -1.85
CA ALA A 70 0.06 13.77 -1.24
C ALA A 70 -0.53 12.48 -1.81
N MET A 71 0.00 11.96 -2.93
CA MET A 71 -0.44 10.71 -3.56
C MET A 71 0.52 9.55 -3.28
N PHE A 72 1.71 9.83 -2.74
CA PHE A 72 2.71 8.83 -2.41
C PHE A 72 2.68 8.48 -0.93
N ASP A 73 2.96 7.23 -0.61
CA ASP A 73 3.18 6.73 0.75
C ASP A 73 2.03 7.03 1.73
N VAL A 74 0.81 7.17 1.22
CA VAL A 74 -0.43 7.31 1.98
C VAL A 74 -1.27 6.06 1.85
N GLU A 75 -2.24 5.86 2.74
CA GLU A 75 -3.20 4.76 2.66
C GLU A 75 -3.90 4.76 1.29
N ASN A 76 -3.85 3.62 0.59
CA ASN A 76 -4.31 3.45 -0.80
C ASN A 76 -3.61 4.34 -1.85
N GLY A 77 -2.46 4.92 -1.49
CA GLY A 77 -1.63 5.72 -2.40
C GLY A 77 -0.66 4.88 -3.22
N ILE A 78 0.20 5.57 -3.96
CA ILE A 78 1.23 4.96 -4.79
C ILE A 78 2.53 4.88 -3.99
N PRO A 79 3.15 3.70 -3.80
CA PRO A 79 4.45 3.61 -3.14
C PRO A 79 5.53 4.32 -3.96
N GLN A 80 6.26 5.24 -3.34
CA GLN A 80 7.39 5.90 -3.97
C GLN A 80 8.63 5.00 -3.87
N LEU A 81 9.31 4.78 -5.01
CA LEU A 81 10.56 4.03 -5.02
C LEU A 81 11.68 4.86 -4.36
N ASN A 82 12.56 4.19 -3.63
CA ASN A 82 13.76 4.82 -3.07
C ASN A 82 14.79 5.13 -4.17
N GLY A 83 15.91 5.76 -3.81
CA GLY A 83 16.99 6.10 -4.75
C GLY A 83 17.67 4.91 -5.45
N ALA A 84 17.38 3.67 -5.02
CA ALA A 84 17.81 2.43 -5.68
C ALA A 84 16.71 1.82 -6.59
N GLY A 85 15.59 2.50 -6.79
CA GLY A 85 14.45 2.01 -7.58
C GLY A 85 13.65 0.89 -6.91
N LEU A 86 13.73 0.76 -5.58
CA LEU A 86 13.04 -0.27 -4.80
C LEU A 86 11.93 0.35 -3.94
N ILE A 87 10.85 -0.40 -3.71
CA ILE A 87 9.84 -0.02 -2.72
C ILE A 87 10.51 -0.05 -1.33
N PRO A 88 10.47 1.05 -0.55
CA PRO A 88 11.01 1.05 0.80
C PRO A 88 10.42 -0.05 1.67
N ALA A 89 11.25 -0.74 2.46
CA ALA A 89 10.79 -1.83 3.32
C ALA A 89 9.72 -1.38 4.33
N SER A 90 9.71 -0.09 4.73
CA SER A 90 8.69 0.51 5.59
C SER A 90 7.28 0.52 4.98
N LEU A 91 7.18 0.46 3.65
CA LEU A 91 5.90 0.41 2.92
C LEU A 91 5.43 -1.03 2.63
N ILE A 92 6.27 -2.01 2.95
CA ILE A 92 5.92 -3.42 2.83
C ILE A 92 5.47 -3.89 4.22
N SER A 93 4.17 -3.86 4.47
CA SER A 93 3.59 -4.10 5.80
C SER A 93 3.89 -5.47 6.43
N ASN A 94 4.39 -6.43 5.65
CA ASN A 94 4.68 -7.80 6.12
C ASN A 94 6.13 -8.03 6.58
N GLN A 95 6.95 -6.99 6.76
CA GLN A 95 8.38 -7.13 7.13
C GLN A 95 8.67 -6.80 8.60
N GLY A 96 7.66 -6.45 9.39
CA GLY A 96 7.84 -6.04 10.78
C GLY A 96 7.86 -7.21 11.78
N ILE A 97 8.68 -7.08 12.84
CA ILE A 97 8.58 -7.94 14.02
C ILE A 97 7.42 -7.42 14.87
N GLN A 98 6.44 -8.26 15.13
CA GLN A 98 5.32 -7.95 16.00
C GLN A 98 5.64 -8.34 17.44
N ASN A 99 5.63 -7.37 18.35
CA ASN A 99 5.67 -7.62 19.78
C ASN A 99 4.26 -7.96 20.27
N VAL A 100 4.03 -9.25 20.49
CA VAL A 100 2.74 -9.75 20.98
C VAL A 100 2.68 -9.51 22.49
N THR A 101 1.62 -8.86 22.95
CA THR A 101 1.38 -8.67 24.38
C THR A 101 1.06 -10.02 25.02
N TYR A 102 1.68 -10.31 26.17
CA TYR A 102 1.41 -11.53 26.91
C TYR A 102 -0.08 -11.64 27.28
N SER A 103 -0.61 -12.82 27.07
CA SER A 103 -1.86 -13.31 27.67
C SER A 103 -1.73 -14.83 27.84
N ALA A 104 -2.62 -15.46 28.62
CA ALA A 104 -2.67 -16.92 28.72
C ALA A 104 -3.11 -17.58 27.39
N THR A 105 -3.68 -16.79 26.49
CA THR A 105 -4.21 -17.24 25.19
C THR A 105 -3.85 -16.23 24.07
N PRO A 106 -2.56 -16.01 23.75
CA PRO A 106 -2.15 -14.99 22.80
C PRO A 106 -2.60 -15.31 21.38
N ILE A 107 -2.86 -14.27 20.58
CA ILE A 107 -3.17 -14.36 19.18
C ILE A 107 -1.99 -13.78 18.38
N PHE A 108 -1.43 -14.57 17.48
CA PHE A 108 -0.40 -14.19 16.53
C PHE A 108 -1.07 -13.83 15.20
N ASN A 109 -1.21 -12.54 14.94
CA ASN A 109 -1.92 -12.07 13.75
C ASN A 109 -0.93 -11.75 12.63
N ALA A 110 -0.91 -12.55 11.59
CA ALA A 110 0.01 -12.42 10.45
C ALA A 110 -0.39 -11.35 9.43
N THR A 111 -1.50 -10.64 9.60
CA THR A 111 -1.88 -9.52 8.74
C THR A 111 -0.81 -8.43 8.66
N TYR A 112 -0.05 -8.24 9.75
CA TYR A 112 0.95 -7.17 9.85
C TYR A 112 2.41 -7.67 9.84
N GLY A 113 2.64 -8.94 9.53
CA GLY A 113 3.99 -9.52 9.43
C GLY A 113 4.06 -10.97 9.89
N GLY A 114 5.09 -11.68 9.44
CA GLY A 114 5.33 -13.09 9.75
C GLY A 114 6.35 -13.32 10.88
N ALA A 115 6.83 -12.29 11.57
CA ALA A 115 7.78 -12.42 12.66
C ALA A 115 7.16 -11.97 13.99
N PHE A 116 7.14 -12.86 14.99
CA PHE A 116 6.50 -12.62 16.27
C PHE A 116 7.51 -12.70 17.41
N ASN A 117 7.41 -11.77 18.37
CA ASN A 117 8.15 -11.76 19.60
C ASN A 117 7.18 -11.72 20.77
N LEU A 118 7.24 -12.70 21.66
CA LEU A 118 6.41 -12.79 22.87
C LEU A 118 7.29 -13.03 24.09
N THR A 119 7.22 -12.14 25.08
CA THR A 119 7.83 -12.37 26.40
C THR A 119 6.80 -12.98 27.34
N LEU A 120 7.10 -14.14 27.88
CA LEU A 120 6.25 -14.87 28.81
C LEU A 120 6.39 -14.27 30.21
N THR A 121 5.33 -13.70 30.74
CA THR A 121 5.23 -13.29 32.15
C THR A 121 4.37 -14.26 32.97
N GLY A 122 3.87 -15.32 32.35
CA GLY A 122 3.10 -16.41 32.90
C GLY A 122 2.99 -17.56 31.90
N ASN A 123 2.22 -18.58 32.22
CA ASN A 123 2.00 -19.72 31.35
C ASN A 123 1.02 -19.39 30.21
N VAL A 124 1.32 -19.86 29.02
CA VAL A 124 0.39 -19.84 27.89
C VAL A 124 -0.29 -21.19 27.80
N THR A 125 -1.60 -21.21 28.00
CA THR A 125 -2.43 -22.43 28.05
C THR A 125 -3.01 -22.82 26.68
N SER A 126 -3.11 -21.86 25.77
CA SER A 126 -3.42 -22.06 24.36
C SER A 126 -2.93 -20.85 23.57
N SER A 127 -2.74 -21.01 22.27
CA SER A 127 -2.47 -19.86 21.39
C SER A 127 -3.13 -20.04 20.04
N THR A 128 -3.30 -18.94 19.31
CA THR A 128 -3.94 -18.95 17.99
C THR A 128 -3.05 -18.22 16.99
N PHE A 129 -2.89 -18.81 15.81
CA PHE A 129 -2.31 -18.11 14.65
C PHE A 129 -3.44 -17.67 13.73
N ALA A 130 -3.63 -16.36 13.62
CA ALA A 130 -4.58 -15.73 12.71
C ALA A 130 -3.86 -15.41 11.40
N ASN A 131 -4.27 -16.03 10.32
CA ASN A 131 -3.61 -15.93 9.04
C ASN A 131 -4.14 -14.75 8.23
N GLY A 132 -3.26 -13.78 7.95
CA GLY A 132 -3.48 -12.70 6.98
C GLY A 132 -2.58 -12.83 5.74
N LEU A 133 -1.74 -13.89 5.66
CA LEU A 133 -0.79 -14.10 4.57
C LEU A 133 -1.38 -15.05 3.53
N SER A 134 -1.07 -14.79 2.26
CA SER A 134 -1.47 -15.63 1.13
C SER A 134 -0.28 -16.41 0.59
N GLY A 135 -0.45 -17.73 0.45
CA GLY A 135 0.56 -18.62 -0.14
C GLY A 135 1.70 -19.01 0.80
N PRO A 136 2.64 -19.83 0.33
CA PRO A 136 3.77 -20.30 1.11
C PRO A 136 4.67 -19.12 1.53
N THR A 137 4.87 -18.94 2.85
CA THR A 137 5.71 -17.89 3.41
C THR A 137 6.36 -18.34 4.70
N LEU A 138 7.50 -17.72 5.06
CA LEU A 138 8.18 -18.00 6.31
C LEU A 138 7.57 -17.20 7.44
N VAL A 139 7.33 -17.90 8.56
CA VAL A 139 6.82 -17.31 9.80
C VAL A 139 7.80 -17.67 10.92
N SER A 140 8.22 -16.68 11.69
CA SER A 140 9.14 -16.90 12.82
C SER A 140 8.48 -16.54 14.14
N PHE A 141 8.68 -17.40 15.13
CA PHE A 141 8.29 -17.14 16.51
C PHE A 141 9.53 -17.08 17.38
N ARG A 142 9.62 -16.02 18.14
CA ARG A 142 10.61 -15.84 19.19
C ARG A 142 9.88 -15.74 20.53
N ILE A 143 10.02 -16.77 21.36
CA ILE A 143 9.43 -16.85 22.67
C ILE A 143 10.53 -16.61 23.71
N VAL A 144 10.31 -15.65 24.59
CA VAL A 144 11.29 -15.20 25.59
C VAL A 144 10.76 -15.49 26.98
N GLN A 145 11.54 -16.15 27.82
CA GLN A 145 11.23 -16.30 29.24
C GLN A 145 11.45 -14.97 29.96
N ASP A 146 10.65 -14.71 31.01
CA ASP A 146 10.94 -13.60 31.95
C ASP A 146 12.14 -13.91 32.85
N GLY A 147 12.45 -12.99 33.76
CA GLY A 147 13.54 -13.15 34.73
C GLY A 147 13.32 -14.29 35.73
N THR A 148 12.13 -14.85 35.81
CA THR A 148 11.81 -16.01 36.68
C THR A 148 12.06 -17.33 35.94
N GLY A 149 11.69 -17.38 34.63
CA GLY A 149 11.74 -18.62 33.86
C GLY A 149 10.65 -19.62 34.23
N GLY A 150 10.75 -20.82 33.68
CA GLY A 150 9.82 -21.92 33.95
C GLY A 150 8.41 -21.77 33.38
N ARG A 151 8.19 -20.74 32.52
CA ARG A 151 6.90 -20.53 31.86
C ARG A 151 6.70 -21.55 30.75
N THR A 152 5.48 -22.09 30.67
CA THR A 152 5.10 -23.03 29.61
C THR A 152 4.44 -22.29 28.45
N PHE A 153 4.58 -22.85 27.27
CA PHE A 153 3.99 -22.31 26.04
C PHE A 153 3.32 -23.40 25.24
N VAL A 154 2.04 -23.22 24.92
CA VAL A 154 1.28 -24.11 24.04
C VAL A 154 1.20 -23.47 22.67
N TRP A 155 1.75 -24.15 21.66
CA TRP A 155 1.75 -23.73 20.27
C TRP A 155 0.33 -23.69 19.68
N PRO A 156 0.08 -22.82 18.66
CA PRO A 156 -1.16 -22.86 17.90
C PRO A 156 -1.44 -24.26 17.32
N SER A 157 -2.71 -24.65 17.26
CA SER A 157 -3.11 -26.00 16.87
C SER A 157 -2.75 -26.36 15.43
N ASN A 158 -2.52 -25.37 14.55
CA ASN A 158 -2.08 -25.55 13.18
C ASN A 158 -0.55 -25.61 13.02
N VAL A 159 0.22 -25.51 14.10
CA VAL A 159 1.69 -25.67 14.10
C VAL A 159 2.04 -27.16 14.18
N ARG A 160 2.93 -27.61 13.29
CA ARG A 160 3.41 -28.99 13.22
C ARG A 160 4.91 -29.07 13.51
N ASN A 161 5.31 -30.08 14.29
CA ASN A 161 6.71 -30.35 14.64
C ASN A 161 7.42 -29.17 15.30
N ALA A 162 6.72 -28.44 16.15
CA ALA A 162 7.34 -27.41 16.98
C ALA A 162 8.26 -28.04 18.05
N GLY A 163 9.40 -27.40 18.26
CA GLY A 163 10.28 -27.75 19.37
C GLY A 163 9.79 -27.23 20.72
N GLU A 164 10.34 -27.75 21.79
CA GLU A 164 10.08 -27.24 23.14
C GLU A 164 10.84 -25.94 23.38
N ILE A 165 10.24 -25.01 24.09
CA ILE A 165 10.91 -23.78 24.49
C ILE A 165 11.83 -24.02 25.71
N SER A 166 12.94 -23.28 25.81
CA SER A 166 13.82 -23.35 27.00
C SER A 166 13.11 -22.82 28.24
N PRO A 167 13.14 -23.53 29.37
CA PRO A 167 12.57 -23.04 30.64
C PRO A 167 13.47 -22.08 31.39
N ALA A 168 14.74 -21.89 30.98
CA ALA A 168 15.69 -21.07 31.72
C ALA A 168 15.24 -19.58 31.74
N ALA A 169 15.50 -18.90 32.86
CA ALA A 169 15.20 -17.47 33.00
C ALA A 169 15.90 -16.65 31.90
N ASN A 170 15.18 -15.70 31.32
CA ASN A 170 15.63 -14.86 30.21
C ASN A 170 15.99 -15.60 28.91
N ALA A 171 15.80 -16.91 28.85
CA ALA A 171 16.10 -17.69 27.65
C ALA A 171 15.20 -17.25 26.47
N ARG A 172 15.78 -17.33 25.28
CA ARG A 172 15.10 -17.04 24.02
C ARG A 172 15.04 -18.32 23.19
N SER A 173 13.85 -18.68 22.78
CA SER A 173 13.59 -19.82 21.93
C SER A 173 13.02 -19.31 20.62
N THR A 174 13.70 -19.56 19.50
CA THR A 174 13.29 -19.09 18.18
C THR A 174 13.13 -20.27 17.24
N GLN A 175 12.02 -20.32 16.53
CA GLN A 175 11.78 -21.30 15.49
C GLN A 175 11.11 -20.66 14.28
N VAL A 176 11.48 -21.15 13.10
CA VAL A 176 10.92 -20.72 11.82
C VAL A 176 10.07 -21.84 11.25
N PHE A 177 8.92 -21.45 10.72
CA PHE A 177 7.94 -22.34 10.09
C PHE A 177 7.65 -21.87 8.67
N MET A 178 7.27 -22.83 7.82
CA MET A 178 6.69 -22.56 6.51
C MET A 178 5.18 -22.61 6.63
N LEU A 179 4.51 -21.48 6.39
CA LEU A 179 3.06 -21.44 6.23
C LEU A 179 2.69 -22.11 4.90
N GLN A 180 1.82 -23.08 4.97
CA GLN A 180 1.30 -23.81 3.81
C GLN A 180 -0.01 -23.19 3.29
N THR A 181 -0.42 -23.59 2.10
CA THR A 181 -1.67 -23.12 1.50
C THR A 181 -2.92 -23.59 2.24
N ASP A 182 -2.82 -24.67 3.04
CA ASP A 182 -3.88 -25.18 3.90
C ASP A 182 -3.96 -24.46 5.27
N GLY A 183 -3.09 -23.47 5.49
CA GLY A 183 -2.99 -22.72 6.75
C GLY A 183 -2.19 -23.43 7.84
N SER A 184 -1.58 -24.59 7.57
CA SER A 184 -0.67 -25.23 8.51
C SER A 184 0.69 -24.55 8.52
N LEU A 185 1.38 -24.63 9.66
CA LEU A 185 2.73 -24.13 9.90
C LEU A 185 3.66 -25.32 10.13
N ASP A 186 4.40 -25.70 9.08
CA ASP A 186 5.37 -26.78 9.17
C ASP A 186 6.73 -26.27 9.61
N SER A 187 7.36 -26.96 10.55
CA SER A 187 8.70 -26.57 11.03
C SER A 187 9.72 -26.57 9.89
N ALA A 188 10.32 -25.41 9.64
CA ALA A 188 11.38 -25.21 8.65
C ALA A 188 12.79 -25.28 9.28
N THR A 189 12.89 -25.06 10.60
CA THR A 189 14.15 -25.14 11.34
C THR A 189 13.97 -25.87 12.66
N PRO A 190 15.03 -26.47 13.26
CA PRO A 190 15.01 -26.84 14.65
C PRO A 190 14.80 -25.64 15.58
N MET A 191 14.39 -25.89 16.81
CA MET A 191 14.35 -24.83 17.83
C MET A 191 15.77 -24.33 18.11
N MET A 192 15.96 -23.01 18.05
CA MET A 192 17.22 -22.34 18.39
C MET A 192 17.09 -21.66 19.76
N TYR A 193 18.12 -21.80 20.59
CA TYR A 193 18.16 -21.25 21.94
C TYR A 193 19.30 -20.23 22.08
N SER A 194 19.08 -19.16 22.85
CA SER A 194 20.09 -18.16 23.23
C SER A 194 19.75 -17.51 24.56
#